data_6a1ca32db05364308f65ff0ff048904a
#
_entry.id   6a1ca32db05364308f65ff0ff048904a
#
_cell.length_a   1.000
_cell.length_b   1.000
_cell.length_c   1.000
_cell.angle_alpha   90.00
_cell.angle_beta   90.00
_cell.angle_gamma   90.00
#
_symmetry.space_group_name_H-M   'P 1'
#
loop_
_entity.id
_entity.type
_entity.pdbx_description
1 polymer ?
#
loop_
_entity_poly.entity_id
_entity_poly.type
_entity_poly.pdbx_seq_one_letter_code
_entity_poly.pdbx_strand_id
1 'polypeptide(L)'
;AYRFTIRSAACDVIRCILPAATKANVGLVGNGRFYSGLISKLLSQELQEAGALAESIRKALNTQIPTFIKRAARNDYLAENHRNMRVLCGELFKSVPIEKAAEVVLIEDRPEDYRISLFASMIFPHVQHSTGQIRDVVRSLPEAKRQEIFNTCIGKRKSKRDRPVRAFEYGY
;
A
#
# COMPACT_ATOMS: atom_id res chain seq x y z
N ALA A 1 -29.87 27.00 8.75
CA ALA A 1 -28.39 27.10 8.73
C ALA A 1 -27.79 26.74 10.10
N TYR A 2 -28.18 27.41 11.20
CA TYR A 2 -27.58 27.26 12.55
C TYR A 2 -27.62 25.82 13.12
N ARG A 3 -28.78 25.13 13.04
CA ARG A 3 -28.92 23.74 13.51
C ARG A 3 -28.04 22.76 12.72
N PHE A 4 -27.82 22.99 11.44
CA PHE A 4 -26.94 22.18 10.60
C PHE A 4 -25.48 22.34 11.03
N THR A 5 -25.07 23.59 11.27
CA THR A 5 -23.70 23.90 11.72
C THR A 5 -23.37 23.24 13.06
N ILE A 6 -24.30 23.30 14.05
CA ILE A 6 -24.11 22.64 15.35
C ILE A 6 -24.03 21.11 15.19
N ARG A 7 -24.88 20.50 14.36
CA ARG A 7 -24.81 19.06 14.12
C ARG A 7 -23.50 18.64 13.46
N SER A 8 -23.03 19.40 12.47
CA SER A 8 -21.74 19.13 11.84
C SER A 8 -20.60 19.21 12.84
N ALA A 9 -20.56 20.27 13.67
CA ALA A 9 -19.53 20.40 14.69
C ALA A 9 -19.58 19.27 15.74
N ALA A 10 -20.76 18.87 16.17
CA ALA A 10 -20.93 17.72 17.08
C ALA A 10 -20.43 16.41 16.44
N CYS A 11 -20.75 16.18 15.17
CA CYS A 11 -20.25 14.99 14.43
C CYS A 11 -18.73 15.01 14.31
N ASP A 12 -18.12 16.17 14.08
CA ASP A 12 -16.67 16.30 13.97
C ASP A 12 -15.96 15.99 15.29
N VAL A 13 -16.54 16.42 16.42
CA VAL A 13 -16.01 16.10 17.77
C VAL A 13 -16.15 14.61 18.08
N ILE A 14 -17.27 13.97 17.72
CA ILE A 14 -17.53 12.55 18.04
C ILE A 14 -16.78 11.62 17.09
N ARG A 15 -16.35 12.08 15.92
CA ARG A 15 -15.69 11.26 14.88
C ARG A 15 -14.47 10.50 15.41
N CYS A 16 -13.74 11.06 16.37
CA CYS A 16 -12.55 10.41 16.94
C CYS A 16 -12.83 9.11 17.70
N ILE A 17 -14.07 8.88 18.15
CA ILE A 17 -14.48 7.62 18.81
C ILE A 17 -15.02 6.56 17.87
N LEU A 18 -15.14 6.85 16.57
CA LEU A 18 -15.59 5.86 15.59
C LEU A 18 -14.51 4.80 15.36
N PRO A 19 -14.88 3.50 15.38
CA PRO A 19 -13.93 2.46 15.06
C PRO A 19 -13.48 2.52 13.59
N ALA A 20 -12.27 2.06 13.30
CA ALA A 20 -11.73 2.02 11.94
C ALA A 20 -12.61 1.21 10.96
N ALA A 21 -13.41 0.28 11.46
CA ALA A 21 -14.36 -0.52 10.68
C ALA A 21 -15.69 0.21 10.36
N THR A 22 -15.82 1.49 10.71
CA THR A 22 -17.02 2.26 10.40
C THR A 22 -17.21 2.39 8.90
N LYS A 23 -18.38 1.99 8.41
CA LYS A 23 -18.71 2.07 6.98
C LYS A 23 -18.86 3.52 6.54
N ALA A 24 -18.33 3.84 5.38
CA ALA A 24 -18.45 5.13 4.73
C ALA A 24 -18.90 4.97 3.28
N ASN A 25 -19.55 5.99 2.74
CA ASN A 25 -19.90 6.06 1.33
C ASN A 25 -18.81 6.82 0.58
N VAL A 26 -18.30 6.21 -0.50
CA VAL A 26 -17.27 6.82 -1.33
C VAL A 26 -17.74 6.82 -2.79
N GLY A 27 -17.71 7.99 -3.43
CA GLY A 27 -17.93 8.13 -4.87
C GLY A 27 -16.61 8.04 -5.62
N LEU A 28 -16.55 7.18 -6.64
CA LEU A 28 -15.38 7.04 -7.52
C LEU A 28 -15.76 7.41 -8.94
N VAL A 29 -15.00 8.33 -9.54
CA VAL A 29 -15.16 8.71 -10.96
C VAL A 29 -13.86 8.40 -11.68
N GLY A 30 -13.95 7.68 -12.80
CA GLY A 30 -12.76 7.31 -13.56
C GLY A 30 -13.10 6.69 -14.91
N ASN A 31 -12.09 6.58 -15.77
CA ASN A 31 -12.24 5.91 -17.06
C ASN A 31 -12.16 4.38 -16.93
N GLY A 32 -12.48 3.66 -18.02
CA GLY A 32 -12.46 2.19 -18.01
C GLY A 32 -11.10 1.56 -17.66
N ARG A 33 -10.00 2.24 -17.98
CA ARG A 33 -8.65 1.77 -17.60
C ARG A 33 -8.41 1.90 -16.09
N PHE A 34 -8.92 2.96 -15.47
CA PHE A 34 -8.89 3.14 -14.01
C PHE A 34 -9.60 1.98 -13.32
N TYR A 35 -10.84 1.68 -13.71
CA TYR A 35 -11.61 0.58 -13.09
C TYR A 35 -10.99 -0.79 -13.34
N SER A 36 -10.49 -1.06 -14.55
CA SER A 36 -9.77 -2.29 -14.83
C SER A 36 -8.54 -2.46 -13.91
N GLY A 37 -7.77 -1.38 -13.70
CA GLY A 37 -6.63 -1.38 -12.80
C GLY A 37 -7.03 -1.52 -11.32
N LEU A 38 -8.09 -0.85 -10.89
CA LEU A 38 -8.63 -0.95 -9.53
C LEU A 38 -9.06 -2.37 -9.20
N ILE A 39 -9.89 -2.98 -10.05
CA ILE A 39 -10.36 -4.36 -9.88
C ILE A 39 -9.18 -5.33 -9.82
N SER A 40 -8.20 -5.21 -10.73
CA SER A 40 -7.02 -6.08 -10.71
C SER A 40 -6.22 -5.96 -9.42
N LYS A 41 -6.04 -4.75 -8.89
CA LYS A 41 -5.36 -4.52 -7.61
C LYS A 41 -6.12 -5.12 -6.43
N LEU A 42 -7.43 -4.90 -6.37
CA LEU A 42 -8.27 -5.45 -5.30
C LEU A 42 -8.28 -6.98 -5.32
N LEU A 43 -8.39 -7.61 -6.49
CA LEU A 43 -8.30 -9.07 -6.66
C LEU A 43 -6.93 -9.64 -6.28
N SER A 44 -5.88 -8.81 -6.31
CA SER A 44 -4.52 -9.23 -5.96
C SER A 44 -4.19 -9.07 -4.47
N GLN A 45 -5.11 -8.52 -3.67
CA GLN A 45 -5.00 -8.45 -2.22
C GLN A 45 -5.37 -9.78 -1.57
N GLU A 46 -4.84 -10.02 -0.37
CA GLU A 46 -5.16 -11.22 0.42
C GLU A 46 -6.44 -11.07 1.25
N LEU A 47 -6.95 -9.85 1.40
CA LEU A 47 -8.16 -9.57 2.16
C LEU A 47 -9.40 -10.02 1.37
N GLN A 48 -10.22 -10.87 1.99
CA GLN A 48 -11.46 -11.35 1.39
C GLN A 48 -12.42 -10.20 1.03
N GLU A 49 -12.48 -9.17 1.88
CA GLU A 49 -13.29 -7.98 1.64
C GLU A 49 -12.88 -7.24 0.35
N ALA A 50 -11.59 -7.13 0.09
CA ALA A 50 -11.08 -6.51 -1.14
C ALA A 50 -11.52 -7.30 -2.39
N GLY A 51 -11.46 -8.64 -2.33
CA GLY A 51 -11.96 -9.52 -3.38
C GLY A 51 -13.46 -9.38 -3.61
N ALA A 52 -14.26 -9.37 -2.54
CA ALA A 52 -15.71 -9.19 -2.62
C ALA A 52 -16.09 -7.82 -3.20
N LEU A 53 -15.39 -6.76 -2.81
CA LEU A 53 -15.56 -5.42 -3.38
C LEU A 53 -15.23 -5.39 -4.87
N ALA A 54 -14.11 -6.02 -5.27
CA ALA A 54 -13.71 -6.12 -6.67
C ALA A 54 -14.78 -6.79 -7.53
N GLU A 55 -15.35 -7.90 -7.06
CA GLU A 55 -16.42 -8.61 -7.75
C GLU A 55 -17.70 -7.78 -7.84
N SER A 56 -18.07 -7.05 -6.80
CA SER A 56 -19.22 -6.14 -6.80
C SER A 56 -19.05 -5.02 -7.84
N ILE A 57 -17.88 -4.39 -7.88
CA ILE A 57 -17.54 -3.37 -8.87
C ILE A 57 -17.56 -3.97 -10.28
N ARG A 58 -16.96 -5.15 -10.46
CA ARG A 58 -16.93 -5.86 -11.74
C ARG A 58 -18.31 -6.15 -12.27
N LYS A 59 -19.21 -6.65 -11.43
CA LYS A 59 -20.60 -6.94 -11.77
C LYS A 59 -21.35 -5.67 -12.19
N ALA A 60 -21.22 -4.59 -11.43
CA ALA A 60 -21.88 -3.32 -11.70
C ALA A 60 -21.42 -2.69 -13.03
N LEU A 61 -20.13 -2.79 -13.37
CA LEU A 61 -19.56 -2.15 -14.56
C LEU A 61 -19.56 -3.03 -15.81
N ASN A 62 -19.87 -4.32 -15.69
CA ASN A 62 -19.84 -5.24 -16.83
C ASN A 62 -20.81 -4.86 -17.95
N THR A 63 -21.93 -4.22 -17.63
CA THR A 63 -22.91 -3.72 -18.61
C THR A 63 -22.47 -2.41 -19.27
N GLN A 64 -21.70 -1.59 -18.57
CA GLN A 64 -21.30 -0.24 -19.00
C GLN A 64 -20.00 -0.24 -19.84
N ILE A 65 -19.01 -0.99 -19.39
CA ILE A 65 -17.66 -1.00 -19.98
C ILE A 65 -17.10 -2.43 -20.11
N PRO A 66 -17.81 -3.39 -20.76
CA PRO A 66 -17.46 -4.80 -20.76
C PRO A 66 -16.06 -5.09 -21.29
N THR A 67 -15.59 -4.36 -22.29
CA THR A 67 -14.27 -4.54 -22.89
C THR A 67 -13.12 -4.31 -21.88
N PHE A 68 -13.27 -3.34 -21.00
CA PHE A 68 -12.29 -3.06 -19.96
C PHE A 68 -12.38 -4.07 -18.81
N ILE A 69 -13.60 -4.42 -18.42
CA ILE A 69 -13.87 -5.34 -17.31
C ILE A 69 -13.42 -6.76 -17.63
N LYS A 70 -13.60 -7.24 -18.86
CA LYS A 70 -13.11 -8.55 -19.30
C LYS A 70 -11.60 -8.75 -19.08
N ARG A 71 -10.82 -7.67 -19.08
CA ARG A 71 -9.37 -7.69 -18.88
C ARG A 71 -8.94 -7.49 -17.43
N ALA A 72 -9.89 -7.20 -16.54
CA ALA A 72 -9.63 -7.00 -15.12
C ALA A 72 -9.56 -8.36 -14.43
N ALA A 73 -8.34 -8.87 -14.25
CA ALA A 73 -8.06 -10.14 -13.58
C ALA A 73 -7.06 -9.93 -12.44
N ARG A 74 -7.00 -10.90 -11.55
CA ARG A 74 -5.96 -10.97 -10.52
C ARG A 74 -4.59 -10.92 -11.18
N ASN A 75 -3.68 -10.17 -10.60
CA ASN A 75 -2.27 -10.13 -11.01
C ASN A 75 -1.44 -10.95 -10.01
N ASP A 76 -1.09 -12.17 -10.41
CA ASP A 76 -0.34 -13.09 -9.54
C ASP A 76 1.07 -12.57 -9.22
N TYR A 77 1.68 -11.81 -10.12
CA TYR A 77 2.95 -11.12 -9.86
C TYR A 77 2.86 -10.20 -8.63
N LEU A 78 1.80 -9.39 -8.50
CA LEU A 78 1.62 -8.52 -7.34
C LEU A 78 1.40 -9.34 -6.06
N ALA A 79 0.56 -10.35 -6.11
CA ALA A 79 0.28 -11.21 -4.95
C ALA A 79 1.54 -11.95 -4.48
N GLU A 80 2.34 -12.49 -5.41
CA GLU A 80 3.59 -13.18 -5.11
C GLU A 80 4.64 -12.23 -4.51
N ASN A 81 4.82 -11.05 -5.10
CA ASN A 81 5.76 -10.06 -4.58
C ASN A 81 5.41 -9.62 -3.15
N HIS A 82 4.15 -9.34 -2.87
CA HIS A 82 3.71 -9.00 -1.51
C HIS A 82 4.02 -10.11 -0.51
N ARG A 83 3.77 -11.37 -0.89
CA ARG A 83 4.07 -12.53 -0.04
C ARG A 83 5.57 -12.66 0.22
N ASN A 84 6.38 -12.60 -0.84
CA ASN A 84 7.82 -12.75 -0.75
C ASN A 84 8.46 -11.63 0.08
N MET A 85 8.03 -10.38 -0.13
CA MET A 85 8.47 -9.25 0.69
C MET A 85 8.08 -9.41 2.17
N ARG A 86 6.87 -9.90 2.46
CA ARG A 86 6.44 -10.16 3.83
C ARG A 86 7.30 -11.21 4.53
N VAL A 87 7.64 -12.30 3.84
CA VAL A 87 8.54 -13.34 4.38
C VAL A 87 9.91 -12.75 4.65
N LEU A 88 10.52 -12.10 3.67
CA LEU A 88 11.85 -11.51 3.80
C LEU A 88 11.91 -10.45 4.93
N CYS A 89 10.92 -9.56 4.99
CA CYS A 89 10.84 -8.56 6.04
C CYS A 89 10.61 -9.18 7.43
N GLY A 90 9.79 -10.24 7.51
CA GLY A 90 9.58 -10.99 8.74
C GLY A 90 10.87 -11.61 9.29
N GLU A 91 11.75 -12.09 8.43
CA GLU A 91 13.06 -12.59 8.81
C GLU A 91 14.02 -11.47 9.24
N LEU A 92 14.09 -10.40 8.46
CA LEU A 92 14.99 -9.26 8.73
C LEU A 92 14.66 -8.54 10.05
N PHE A 93 13.38 -8.44 10.39
CA PHE A 93 12.91 -7.70 11.57
C PHE A 93 12.54 -8.59 12.75
N LYS A 94 12.76 -9.91 12.66
CA LYS A 94 12.40 -10.87 13.71
C LYS A 94 12.96 -10.54 15.09
N SER A 95 14.19 -10.02 15.14
CA SER A 95 14.89 -9.68 16.39
C SER A 95 14.89 -8.18 16.70
N VAL A 96 14.28 -7.36 15.86
CA VAL A 96 14.23 -5.90 16.04
C VAL A 96 13.01 -5.54 16.88
N PRO A 97 13.15 -4.98 18.08
CA PRO A 97 12.02 -4.57 18.89
C PRO A 97 11.31 -3.37 18.25
N ILE A 98 9.99 -3.33 18.39
CA ILE A 98 9.21 -2.16 17.97
C ILE A 98 9.36 -1.09 19.05
N GLU A 99 9.91 0.06 18.67
CA GLU A 99 10.06 1.21 19.55
C GLU A 99 8.93 2.19 19.35
N LYS A 100 8.56 2.87 20.45
CA LYS A 100 7.57 3.95 20.38
C LYS A 100 8.20 5.14 19.66
N ALA A 101 7.67 5.48 18.51
CA ALA A 101 8.06 6.70 17.78
C ALA A 101 7.46 7.94 18.43
N ALA A 102 8.07 9.11 18.22
CA ALA A 102 7.46 10.39 18.54
C ALA A 102 6.18 10.61 17.70
N GLU A 103 5.20 11.35 18.24
CA GLU A 103 3.95 11.61 17.52
C GLU A 103 4.14 12.32 16.18
N VAL A 104 5.12 13.21 16.11
CA VAL A 104 5.47 13.95 14.89
C VAL A 104 6.97 13.94 14.72
N VAL A 105 7.43 13.51 13.58
CA VAL A 105 8.85 13.51 13.20
C VAL A 105 8.97 14.13 11.82
N LEU A 106 9.78 15.17 11.69
CA LEU A 106 10.18 15.68 10.38
C LEU A 106 11.30 14.79 9.83
N ILE A 107 11.04 14.16 8.70
CA ILE A 107 12.04 13.35 8.01
C ILE A 107 12.69 14.22 6.94
N GLU A 108 13.97 14.54 7.13
CA GLU A 108 14.78 15.20 6.11
C GLU A 108 15.59 14.15 5.35
N ASP A 109 15.33 14.04 4.05
CA ASP A 109 16.11 13.19 3.17
C ASP A 109 17.30 13.95 2.62
N ARG A 110 18.50 13.52 2.99
CA ARG A 110 19.73 13.99 2.38
C ARG A 110 20.01 13.21 1.10
N PRO A 111 20.66 13.82 0.09
CA PRO A 111 21.00 13.12 -1.16
C PRO A 111 21.76 11.81 -0.96
N GLU A 112 22.65 11.75 0.00
CA GLU A 112 23.41 10.54 0.37
C GLU A 112 22.54 9.43 0.97
N ASP A 113 21.38 9.78 1.54
CA ASP A 113 20.44 8.83 2.15
C ASP A 113 19.37 8.31 1.17
N TYR A 114 19.37 8.77 -0.07
CA TYR A 114 18.35 8.41 -1.06
C TYR A 114 18.17 6.88 -1.22
N ARG A 115 19.28 6.15 -1.34
CA ARG A 115 19.22 4.68 -1.44
C ARG A 115 18.63 4.04 -0.19
N ILE A 116 18.96 4.54 0.99
CA ILE A 116 18.43 4.06 2.27
C ILE A 116 16.93 4.31 2.35
N SER A 117 16.49 5.50 1.98
CA SER A 117 15.07 5.87 1.95
C SER A 117 14.28 5.03 0.95
N LEU A 118 14.86 4.72 -0.20
CA LEU A 118 14.27 3.84 -1.20
C LEU A 118 14.03 2.43 -0.64
N PHE A 119 15.04 1.82 -0.04
CA PHE A 119 14.91 0.50 0.60
C PHE A 119 13.93 0.52 1.77
N ALA A 120 13.96 1.58 2.60
CA ALA A 120 13.01 1.74 3.69
C ALA A 120 11.56 1.80 3.16
N SER A 121 11.31 2.51 2.07
CA SER A 121 10.00 2.58 1.42
C SER A 121 9.53 1.22 0.87
N MET A 122 10.45 0.37 0.40
CA MET A 122 10.12 -0.99 -0.04
C MET A 122 9.71 -1.89 1.14
N ILE A 123 10.31 -1.71 2.31
CA ILE A 123 10.10 -2.52 3.51
C ILE A 123 8.87 -2.06 4.30
N PHE A 124 8.66 -0.75 4.39
CA PHE A 124 7.64 -0.12 5.25
C PHE A 124 6.25 -0.76 5.18
N PRO A 125 5.69 -1.13 4.01
CA PRO A 125 4.36 -1.76 3.93
C PRO A 125 4.28 -3.17 4.56
N HIS A 126 5.40 -3.76 4.95
CA HIS A 126 5.49 -5.16 5.39
C HIS A 126 5.88 -5.34 6.86
N VAL A 127 6.17 -4.25 7.58
CA VAL A 127 6.59 -4.26 8.99
C VAL A 127 5.79 -3.24 9.81
N GLN A 128 5.91 -3.31 11.14
CA GLN A 128 5.24 -2.38 12.06
C GLN A 128 6.22 -1.37 12.71
N HIS A 129 7.41 -1.29 12.18
CA HIS A 129 8.47 -0.42 12.69
C HIS A 129 8.35 1.00 12.12
N SER A 130 8.85 1.98 12.85
CA SER A 130 8.92 3.36 12.35
C SER A 130 9.89 3.48 11.18
N THR A 131 9.69 4.46 10.31
CA THR A 131 10.59 4.73 9.17
C THR A 131 12.03 4.94 9.63
N GLY A 132 12.25 5.60 10.79
CA GLY A 132 13.58 5.77 11.38
C GLY A 132 14.25 4.44 11.68
N GLN A 133 13.58 3.55 12.42
CA GLN A 133 14.09 2.21 12.72
C GLN A 133 14.40 1.40 11.46
N ILE A 134 13.52 1.47 10.45
CA ILE A 134 13.75 0.76 9.18
C ILE A 134 15.01 1.30 8.49
N ARG A 135 15.19 2.62 8.44
CA ARG A 135 16.39 3.24 7.87
C ARG A 135 17.66 2.81 8.59
N ASP A 136 17.65 2.73 9.92
CA ASP A 136 18.81 2.31 10.72
C ASP A 136 19.14 0.83 10.48
N VAL A 137 18.13 -0.04 10.41
CA VAL A 137 18.31 -1.44 10.00
C VAL A 137 18.91 -1.52 8.60
N VAL A 138 18.36 -0.80 7.63
CA VAL A 138 18.87 -0.81 6.24
C VAL A 138 20.32 -0.31 6.16
N ARG A 139 20.71 0.71 6.95
CA ARG A 139 22.10 1.19 7.01
C ARG A 139 23.05 0.12 7.51
N SER A 140 22.63 -0.70 8.48
CA SER A 140 23.45 -1.77 9.04
C SER A 140 23.56 -3.01 8.15
N LEU A 141 22.67 -3.16 7.15
CA LEU A 141 22.67 -4.32 6.27
C LEU A 141 23.85 -4.28 5.28
N PRO A 142 24.47 -5.45 5.01
CA PRO A 142 25.45 -5.57 3.94
C PRO A 142 24.78 -5.38 2.57
N GLU A 143 25.58 -4.94 1.58
CA GLU A 143 25.05 -4.64 0.23
C GLU A 143 24.33 -5.85 -0.41
N ALA A 144 24.81 -7.07 -0.17
CA ALA A 144 24.15 -8.29 -0.66
C ALA A 144 22.71 -8.42 -0.15
N LYS A 145 22.45 -8.07 1.12
CA LYS A 145 21.08 -8.09 1.68
C LYS A 145 20.21 -6.96 1.12
N ARG A 146 20.76 -5.78 0.90
CA ARG A 146 20.04 -4.68 0.22
C ARG A 146 19.67 -5.09 -1.20
N GLN A 147 20.57 -5.75 -1.92
CA GLN A 147 20.28 -6.27 -3.26
C GLN A 147 19.20 -7.36 -3.24
N GLU A 148 19.18 -8.22 -2.21
CA GLU A 148 18.12 -9.20 -2.02
C GLU A 148 16.74 -8.54 -1.83
N ILE A 149 16.66 -7.49 -1.00
CA ILE A 149 15.43 -6.69 -0.82
C ILE A 149 14.96 -6.12 -2.17
N PHE A 150 15.87 -5.51 -2.92
CA PHE A 150 15.57 -4.95 -4.23
C PHE A 150 15.04 -6.01 -5.19
N ASN A 151 15.74 -7.12 -5.31
CA ASN A 151 15.38 -8.21 -6.22
C ASN A 151 14.02 -8.84 -5.85
N THR A 152 13.75 -8.98 -4.55
CA THR A 152 12.46 -9.50 -4.03
C THR A 152 11.33 -8.53 -4.32
N CYS A 153 11.54 -7.24 -4.12
CA CYS A 153 10.55 -6.19 -4.40
C CYS A 153 10.23 -6.10 -5.90
N ILE A 154 11.26 -6.15 -6.76
CA ILE A 154 11.08 -6.13 -8.21
C ILE A 154 10.44 -7.43 -8.70
N GLY A 155 10.83 -8.57 -8.14
CA GLY A 155 10.33 -9.90 -8.53
C GLY A 155 10.55 -10.24 -10.01
N LYS A 156 9.85 -11.25 -10.49
CA LYS A 156 9.96 -11.73 -11.88
C LYS A 156 8.91 -11.07 -12.77
N ARG A 157 9.20 -9.87 -13.26
CA ARG A 157 8.32 -9.15 -14.21
C ARG A 157 8.22 -9.90 -15.53
N LYS A 158 7.00 -10.12 -16.01
CA LYS A 158 6.71 -10.73 -17.30
C LYS A 158 6.08 -9.76 -18.31
N SER A 159 5.53 -8.65 -17.82
CA SER A 159 4.81 -7.70 -18.67
C SER A 159 4.98 -6.25 -18.22
N LYS A 160 4.60 -5.30 -19.09
CA LYS A 160 4.55 -3.86 -18.74
C LYS A 160 3.53 -3.53 -17.64
N ARG A 161 2.58 -4.44 -17.36
CA ARG A 161 1.56 -4.29 -16.30
C ARG A 161 2.09 -4.70 -14.93
N ASP A 162 3.16 -5.50 -14.91
CA ASP A 162 3.81 -5.95 -13.69
C ASP A 162 4.65 -4.79 -13.17
N ARG A 163 4.05 -3.99 -12.31
CA ARG A 163 4.71 -2.87 -11.66
C ARG A 163 4.97 -3.24 -10.21
N PRO A 164 6.22 -3.18 -9.74
CA PRO A 164 6.52 -3.31 -8.32
C PRO A 164 5.78 -2.20 -7.55
N VAL A 165 5.65 -2.42 -6.25
CA VAL A 165 5.05 -1.41 -5.37
C VAL A 165 5.71 -0.06 -5.64
N ARG A 166 4.89 0.99 -5.67
CA ARG A 166 5.29 2.37 -6.02
C ARG A 166 6.19 3.05 -4.99
N ALA A 167 7.08 2.30 -4.34
CA ALA A 167 8.11 2.87 -3.47
C ALA A 167 8.97 3.93 -4.19
N PHE A 168 9.05 3.84 -5.52
CA PHE A 168 9.81 4.74 -6.36
C PHE A 168 9.12 6.07 -6.67
N GLU A 169 7.85 6.24 -6.31
CA GLU A 169 7.11 7.48 -6.58
C GLU A 169 7.25 8.50 -5.45
N TYR A 170 7.88 8.14 -4.35
CA TYR A 170 8.05 9.03 -3.18
C TYR A 170 9.28 9.90 -3.26
N GLY A 171 9.79 10.04 -4.39
CA GLY A 171 11.03 10.76 -4.34
C GLY A 171 11.05 11.97 -5.17
N TYR A 172 10.31 12.52 -5.73
CA TYR A 172 10.77 13.68 -6.51
C TYR A 172 10.15 13.76 -7.92
#